data_69f7a93dc0d11c1098ee8630d4bbdc1d
#
_entry.id   69f7a93dc0d11c1098ee8630d4bbdc1d
#
_cell.length_a   1.000
_cell.length_b   1.000
_cell.length_c   1.000
_cell.angle_alpha   90.00
_cell.angle_beta   90.00
_cell.angle_gamma   90.00
#
_symmetry.space_group_name_H-M   'P 1'
#
loop_
_entity.id
_entity.type
_entity.pdbx_description
1 polymer ?
#
loop_
_entity_poly.entity_id
_entity_poly.type
_entity_poly.pdbx_seq_one_letter_code
_entity_poly.pdbx_strand_id
1 'polypeptide(L)'
;FVVGATQGKLFEDVRRIAPHNFLLVPGVGAQGGSLEEVARYGMNRECGLLVNSSRKIIYAATDEKFAEAAREEALKVQYEMEHLLHAKGLL
;
A
#
# COMPACT_ATOMS: atom_id res chain seq x y z
N PHE A 1 -5.14 13.65 0.17
CA PHE A 1 -6.24 12.76 0.61
C PHE A 1 -5.70 11.55 1.32
N VAL A 2 -6.33 11.16 2.40
CA VAL A 2 -5.99 9.97 3.19
C VAL A 2 -7.14 8.98 3.07
N VAL A 3 -6.86 7.78 2.54
CA VAL A 3 -7.87 6.74 2.34
C VAL A 3 -7.36 5.43 2.95
N GLY A 4 -8.08 4.90 3.95
CA GLY A 4 -7.69 3.66 4.61
C GLY A 4 -7.69 2.46 3.67
N ALA A 5 -6.72 1.55 3.84
CA ALA A 5 -6.52 0.40 2.97
C ALA A 5 -7.69 -0.58 2.96
N THR A 6 -8.57 -0.55 3.98
CA THR A 6 -9.75 -1.40 4.06
C THR A 6 -10.96 -0.84 3.30
N GLN A 7 -10.83 0.32 2.68
CA GLN A 7 -11.91 1.08 2.03
C GLN A 7 -11.83 1.02 0.50
N GLY A 8 -11.70 -0.18 -0.05
CA GLY A 8 -11.47 -0.37 -1.49
C GLY A 8 -12.41 0.39 -2.40
N LYS A 9 -13.72 0.32 -2.14
CA LYS A 9 -14.71 1.02 -2.97
C LYS A 9 -14.62 2.55 -2.84
N LEU A 10 -14.20 3.05 -1.68
CA LEU A 10 -14.01 4.47 -1.47
C LEU A 10 -12.89 5.02 -2.35
N PHE A 11 -11.85 4.23 -2.62
CA PHE A 11 -10.78 4.61 -3.56
C PHE A 11 -11.34 4.93 -4.94
N GLU A 12 -12.29 4.16 -5.41
CA GLU A 12 -12.91 4.39 -6.70
C GLU A 12 -13.62 5.74 -6.74
N ASP A 13 -14.37 6.06 -5.70
CA ASP A 13 -15.06 7.35 -5.59
C ASP A 13 -14.09 8.52 -5.50
N VAL A 14 -13.05 8.40 -4.67
CA VAL A 14 -12.02 9.43 -4.53
C VAL A 14 -11.28 9.65 -5.85
N ARG A 15 -10.96 8.58 -6.59
CA ARG A 15 -10.29 8.71 -7.90
C ARG A 15 -11.16 9.38 -8.95
N ARG A 16 -12.46 9.23 -8.85
CA ARG A 16 -13.38 9.94 -9.74
C ARG A 16 -13.32 11.45 -9.53
N ILE A 17 -13.18 11.87 -8.28
CA ILE A 17 -13.14 13.30 -7.89
C ILE A 17 -11.74 13.88 -8.03
N ALA A 18 -10.70 13.10 -7.68
CA ALA A 18 -9.31 13.55 -7.64
C ALA A 18 -8.42 12.54 -8.40
N PRO A 19 -8.50 12.48 -9.75
CA PRO A 19 -7.82 11.44 -10.54
C PRO A 19 -6.30 11.54 -10.56
N HIS A 20 -5.74 12.70 -10.30
CA HIS A 20 -4.29 12.94 -10.40
C HIS A 20 -3.60 13.20 -9.06
N ASN A 21 -4.32 13.19 -7.96
CA ASN A 21 -3.75 13.44 -6.64
C ASN A 21 -3.09 12.19 -6.07
N PHE A 22 -2.06 12.38 -5.25
CA PHE A 22 -1.52 11.28 -4.44
C PHE A 22 -2.47 10.99 -3.30
N LEU A 23 -2.62 9.71 -3.00
CA LEU A 23 -3.44 9.23 -1.88
C LEU A 23 -2.52 8.59 -0.85
N LEU A 24 -2.59 9.05 0.40
CA LEU A 24 -1.91 8.40 1.51
C LEU A 24 -2.78 7.25 2.00
N VAL A 25 -2.22 6.04 2.00
CA VAL A 25 -2.96 4.81 2.27
C VAL A 25 -2.39 4.11 3.51
N PRO A 26 -2.92 4.39 4.71
CA PRO A 26 -2.53 3.67 5.92
C PRO A 26 -3.27 2.34 6.05
N GLY A 27 -2.74 1.45 6.90
CA GLY A 27 -3.44 0.23 7.28
C GLY A 27 -3.22 -0.97 6.39
N VAL A 28 -2.27 -0.92 5.47
CA VAL A 28 -1.93 -2.09 4.64
C VAL A 28 -1.27 -3.16 5.52
N GLY A 29 -1.81 -4.36 5.50
CA GLY A 29 -1.32 -5.53 6.23
C GLY A 29 -1.85 -5.62 7.65
N ALA A 30 -1.51 -4.67 8.53
CA ALA A 30 -1.82 -4.74 9.96
C ALA A 30 -3.31 -4.69 10.29
N GLN A 31 -4.09 -3.98 9.47
CA GLN A 31 -5.54 -3.82 9.69
C GLN A 31 -6.37 -4.58 8.67
N GLY A 32 -5.77 -5.56 8.00
CA GLY A 32 -6.46 -6.37 7.02
C GLY A 32 -6.61 -5.72 5.65
N GLY A 33 -6.00 -4.55 5.44
CA GLY A 33 -6.03 -3.88 4.14
C GLY A 33 -5.19 -4.60 3.10
N SER A 34 -5.75 -4.85 1.92
CA SER A 34 -5.09 -5.52 0.81
C SER A 34 -4.42 -4.53 -0.12
N LEU A 35 -3.12 -4.67 -0.32
CA LEU A 35 -2.39 -3.84 -1.28
C LEU A 35 -2.90 -4.04 -2.71
N GLU A 36 -3.26 -5.27 -3.06
CA GLU A 36 -3.83 -5.59 -4.37
C GLU A 36 -5.13 -4.83 -4.62
N GLU A 37 -6.04 -4.82 -3.65
CA GLU A 37 -7.30 -4.12 -3.75
C GLU A 37 -7.10 -2.60 -3.82
N VAL A 38 -6.20 -2.06 -3.00
CA VAL A 38 -5.84 -0.64 -3.02
C VAL A 38 -5.31 -0.25 -4.40
N ALA A 39 -4.41 -1.04 -4.97
CA ALA A 39 -3.86 -0.78 -6.29
C ALA A 39 -4.93 -0.86 -7.37
N ARG A 40 -5.83 -1.83 -7.26
CA ARG A 40 -6.91 -2.04 -8.24
C ARG A 40 -7.82 -0.83 -8.35
N TYR A 41 -8.18 -0.23 -7.22
CA TYR A 41 -9.15 0.88 -7.19
C TYR A 41 -8.52 2.26 -7.11
N GLY A 42 -7.30 2.39 -6.61
CA GLY A 42 -6.68 3.68 -6.31
C GLY A 42 -5.49 4.08 -7.17
N MET A 43 -4.85 3.13 -7.85
CA MET A 43 -3.67 3.43 -8.66
C MET A 43 -4.06 4.16 -9.94
N ASN A 44 -3.34 5.25 -10.25
CA ASN A 44 -3.50 5.98 -11.51
C ASN A 44 -2.27 5.74 -12.41
N ARG A 45 -2.14 6.51 -13.50
CA ARG A 45 -1.02 6.37 -14.44
C ARG A 45 0.34 6.69 -13.83
N GLU A 46 0.36 7.49 -12.78
CA GLU A 46 1.58 7.90 -12.09
C GLU A 46 1.77 7.14 -10.78
N CYS A 47 1.13 5.99 -10.62
CA CYS A 47 0.96 5.25 -9.38
C CYS A 47 -0.03 5.96 -8.43
N GLY A 48 0.28 7.18 -7.98
CA GLY A 48 -0.62 8.02 -7.20
C GLY A 48 -0.90 7.54 -5.78
N LEU A 49 -0.15 6.57 -5.26
CA LEU A 49 -0.35 5.99 -3.94
C LEU A 49 0.91 6.12 -3.09
N LEU A 50 0.73 6.54 -1.83
CA LEU A 50 1.75 6.51 -0.79
C LEU A 50 1.28 5.51 0.26
N VAL A 51 1.79 4.29 0.18
CA VAL A 51 1.35 3.17 1.01
C VAL A 51 2.12 3.14 2.32
N ASN A 52 1.40 3.06 3.44
CA ASN A 52 1.96 2.97 4.77
C ASN A 52 1.61 1.62 5.41
N SER A 53 2.63 0.91 5.88
CA SER A 53 2.50 -0.40 6.51
C SER A 53 3.26 -0.42 7.85
N SER A 54 3.09 0.61 8.67
CA SER A 54 3.90 0.86 9.88
C SER A 54 3.87 -0.29 10.88
N ARG A 55 2.70 -0.74 11.28
CA ARG A 55 2.58 -1.78 12.34
C ARG A 55 3.19 -3.09 11.90
N LYS A 56 2.94 -3.51 10.68
CA LYS A 56 3.47 -4.77 10.16
C LYS A 56 4.99 -4.77 10.09
N ILE A 57 5.57 -3.63 9.75
CA ILE A 57 7.02 -3.48 9.66
C ILE A 57 7.64 -3.31 11.05
N ILE A 58 7.11 -2.39 11.86
CA ILE A 58 7.67 -2.07 13.18
C ILE A 58 7.57 -3.26 14.14
N TYR A 59 6.45 -3.97 14.12
CA TYR A 59 6.18 -5.08 15.04
C TYR A 59 6.39 -6.45 14.41
N ALA A 60 7.20 -6.53 13.35
CA ALA A 60 7.50 -7.81 12.68
C ALA A 60 8.18 -8.81 13.63
N ALA A 61 8.98 -8.33 14.57
CA ALA A 61 9.55 -9.11 15.66
C ALA A 61 9.83 -8.21 16.86
N THR A 62 9.84 -8.81 18.06
CA THR A 62 10.07 -8.08 19.32
C THR A 62 11.38 -8.47 20.00
N ASP A 63 12.20 -9.29 19.37
CA ASP A 63 13.49 -9.76 19.88
C ASP A 63 14.67 -9.06 19.20
N GLU A 64 15.87 -9.62 19.36
CA GLU A 64 17.11 -9.06 18.79
C GLU A 64 17.12 -9.00 17.27
N LYS A 65 16.23 -9.75 16.63
CA LYS A 65 16.14 -9.81 15.16
C LYS A 65 15.11 -8.83 14.60
N PHE A 66 14.65 -7.87 15.39
CA PHE A 66 13.59 -6.95 14.95
C PHE A 66 13.96 -6.18 13.68
N ALA A 67 15.23 -5.80 13.53
CA ALA A 67 15.68 -5.05 12.35
C ALA A 67 15.62 -5.87 11.08
N GLU A 68 16.05 -7.14 11.13
CA GLU A 68 15.96 -8.05 10.00
C GLU A 68 14.51 -8.36 9.63
N ALA A 69 13.68 -8.63 10.64
CA ALA A 69 12.27 -8.92 10.42
C ALA A 69 11.54 -7.73 9.81
N ALA A 70 11.82 -6.51 10.28
CA ALA A 70 11.26 -5.29 9.72
C ALA A 70 11.67 -5.10 8.26
N ARG A 71 12.95 -5.34 7.95
CA ARG A 71 13.47 -5.26 6.59
C ARG A 71 12.78 -6.26 5.67
N GLU A 72 12.59 -7.49 6.12
CA GLU A 72 11.92 -8.53 5.33
C GLU A 72 10.46 -8.16 5.04
N GLU A 73 9.75 -7.62 6.02
CA GLU A 73 8.37 -7.18 5.82
C GLU A 73 8.29 -6.00 4.85
N ALA A 74 9.23 -5.06 4.95
CA ALA A 74 9.30 -3.94 4.02
C ALA A 74 9.60 -4.43 2.58
N LEU A 75 10.49 -5.41 2.43
CA LEU A 75 10.80 -5.99 1.13
C LEU A 75 9.61 -6.72 0.52
N LYS A 76 8.80 -7.39 1.33
CA LYS A 76 7.57 -8.03 0.84
C LYS A 76 6.61 -7.02 0.23
N VAL A 77 6.42 -5.90 0.91
CA VAL A 77 5.57 -4.82 0.39
C VAL A 77 6.15 -4.24 -0.89
N GLN A 78 7.47 -4.05 -0.93
CA GLN A 78 8.16 -3.54 -2.11
C GLN A 78 7.97 -4.46 -3.32
N TYR A 79 8.17 -5.76 -3.15
CA TYR A 79 8.01 -6.72 -4.23
C TYR A 79 6.56 -6.81 -4.72
N GLU A 80 5.62 -6.81 -3.80
CA GLU A 80 4.19 -6.82 -4.15
C GLU A 80 3.82 -5.56 -4.94
N MET A 81 4.30 -4.40 -4.49
CA MET A 81 4.06 -3.14 -5.19
C MET A 81 4.69 -3.13 -6.59
N GLU A 82 5.91 -3.63 -6.72
CA GLU A 82 6.60 -3.77 -8.00
C GLU A 82 5.78 -4.62 -8.97
N HIS A 83 5.27 -5.76 -8.49
CA HIS A 83 4.43 -6.64 -9.29
C HIS A 83 3.16 -5.93 -9.76
N LEU A 84 2.51 -5.18 -8.88
CA LEU A 84 1.31 -4.43 -9.20
C LEU A 84 1.58 -3.30 -10.21
N LEU A 85 2.73 -2.65 -10.10
CA LEU A 85 3.15 -1.62 -11.06
C LEU A 85 3.39 -2.22 -12.44
N HIS A 86 3.99 -3.40 -12.52
CA HIS A 86 4.14 -4.12 -13.79
C HIS A 86 2.79 -4.48 -14.39
N ALA A 87 1.87 -4.95 -13.57
CA ALA A 87 0.52 -5.31 -14.02
C ALA A 87 -0.25 -4.12 -14.58
N LYS A 88 0.03 -2.91 -14.09
CA LYS A 88 -0.55 -1.66 -14.59
C LYS A 88 0.20 -1.08 -15.79
N GLY A 89 1.33 -1.65 -16.15
CA GLY A 89 2.15 -1.14 -17.25
C GLY A 89 2.98 0.09 -16.90
N LEU A 90 3.22 0.34 -15.60
CA LEU A 90 4.00 1.50 -15.14
C LEU A 90 5.50 1.21 -15.00
N LEU A 91 5.88 -0.06 -15.04
CA LEU A 91 7.27 -0.48 -15.03
C LEU A 91 7.58 -1.41 -16.20
#